data_f72d30157ef60f9b03eaa88f6c7e506d
#
_entry.id   f72d30157ef60f9b03eaa88f6c7e506d
#
_cell.length_a   1.000
_cell.length_b   1.000
_cell.length_c   1.000
_cell.angle_alpha   90.00
_cell.angle_beta   90.00
_cell.angle_gamma   90.00
#
_symmetry.space_group_name_H-M   'P 1'
#
loop_
_entity.id
_entity.type
_entity.pdbx_description
1 polymer ?
#
loop_
_entity_poly.entity_id
_entity_poly.type
_entity_poly.pdbx_seq_one_letter_code
_entity_poly.pdbx_strand_id
1 'polypeptide(L)'
;MNITTYRTIWISDLHLGSTQCRADLLLDFLKYNESEKLYLVGDIIDFWALSKKMYWPRDHNTVIQKVLRKARHGTQVIYIPGNHDENVRHYDNYVFGDIVVKNSDVHVTSAGKQFLVVHGDEYDTIAKCHKWLAKLGSDGYDFLIEINRLLRMVRRWFGMQSNFSLAAFVKFKVKNVVQFISDYEESIVSTLKDQDLDGVICGHIHHAEIKEIDGFLYVNTGDFVESCTAIVEHFNGTLELVRWHRIESAIAHNEIMEVNID
;
A
#
# COMPACT_ATOMS: atom_id res chain seq x y z
N MET A 1 -9.89 17.76 -15.61
CA MET A 1 -8.56 17.80 -14.98
C MET A 1 -7.49 17.88 -16.05
N ASN A 2 -6.45 18.66 -15.81
CA ASN A 2 -5.25 18.67 -16.65
C ASN A 2 -4.38 17.46 -16.30
N ILE A 3 -3.58 16.98 -17.27
CA ILE A 3 -2.58 15.95 -17.02
C ILE A 3 -1.43 16.58 -16.24
N THR A 4 -1.05 15.95 -15.12
CA THR A 4 0.14 16.33 -14.34
C THR A 4 1.29 15.39 -14.70
N THR A 5 2.48 15.93 -14.88
CA THR A 5 3.67 15.14 -15.23
C THR A 5 4.68 15.21 -14.09
N TYR A 6 5.17 14.04 -13.69
CA TYR A 6 6.19 13.85 -12.67
C TYR A 6 7.46 13.24 -13.25
N ARG A 7 8.57 13.34 -12.55
CA ARG A 7 9.79 12.62 -12.91
C ARG A 7 9.60 11.12 -12.62
N THR A 8 9.10 10.78 -11.43
CA THR A 8 8.88 9.39 -11.04
C THR A 8 7.57 9.25 -10.25
N ILE A 9 6.89 8.12 -10.42
CA ILE A 9 5.72 7.71 -9.63
C ILE A 9 5.99 6.34 -9.03
N TRP A 10 5.67 6.14 -7.76
CA TRP A 10 5.65 4.84 -7.07
C TRP A 10 4.24 4.53 -6.59
N ILE A 11 3.76 3.36 -6.94
CA ILE A 11 2.50 2.77 -6.46
C ILE A 11 2.74 1.34 -6.01
N SER A 12 2.08 0.89 -4.97
CA SER A 12 2.15 -0.47 -4.45
C SER A 12 0.79 -1.01 -4.04
N ASP A 13 0.76 -2.27 -3.65
CA ASP A 13 -0.38 -2.88 -2.97
C ASP A 13 -1.71 -2.65 -3.71
N LEU A 14 -1.69 -2.94 -5.02
CA LEU A 14 -2.85 -2.79 -5.90
C LEU A 14 -3.82 -3.96 -5.73
N HIS A 15 -3.30 -5.15 -5.42
CA HIS A 15 -4.04 -6.39 -5.24
C HIS A 15 -5.03 -6.69 -6.37
N LEU A 16 -4.57 -6.57 -7.64
CA LEU A 16 -5.35 -6.98 -8.80
C LEU A 16 -5.66 -8.48 -8.72
N GLY A 17 -6.93 -8.84 -8.81
CA GLY A 17 -7.42 -10.19 -8.54
C GLY A 17 -8.19 -10.31 -7.22
N SER A 18 -8.11 -9.30 -6.37
CA SER A 18 -8.91 -9.16 -5.16
C SER A 18 -10.12 -8.25 -5.39
N THR A 19 -11.20 -8.49 -4.66
CA THR A 19 -12.40 -7.61 -4.65
C THR A 19 -12.17 -6.30 -3.92
N GLN A 20 -11.07 -6.17 -3.19
CA GLN A 20 -10.71 -4.97 -2.42
C GLN A 20 -9.99 -3.92 -3.27
N CYS A 21 -9.43 -4.32 -4.42
CA CYS A 21 -8.71 -3.41 -5.31
C CYS A 21 -9.61 -2.26 -5.80
N ARG A 22 -9.17 -1.03 -5.59
CA ARG A 22 -9.82 0.19 -6.09
C ARG A 22 -9.33 0.52 -7.52
N ALA A 23 -9.52 -0.44 -8.44
CA ALA A 23 -9.11 -0.31 -9.83
C ALA A 23 -9.72 0.92 -10.51
N ASP A 24 -10.92 1.35 -10.08
CA ASP A 24 -11.59 2.56 -10.55
C ASP A 24 -10.77 3.84 -10.27
N LEU A 25 -10.28 3.99 -9.02
CA LEU A 25 -9.45 5.13 -8.61
C LEU A 25 -8.04 5.04 -9.21
N LEU A 26 -7.48 3.84 -9.29
CA LEU A 26 -6.18 3.62 -9.91
C LEU A 26 -6.19 3.99 -11.41
N LEU A 27 -7.22 3.60 -12.15
CA LEU A 27 -7.37 3.95 -13.56
C LEU A 27 -7.53 5.45 -13.75
N ASP A 28 -8.26 6.11 -12.85
CA ASP A 28 -8.42 7.56 -12.86
C ASP A 28 -7.09 8.25 -12.53
N PHE A 29 -6.36 7.79 -11.49
CA PHE A 29 -5.02 8.26 -11.17
C PHE A 29 -4.06 8.15 -12.37
N LEU A 30 -3.94 6.96 -12.96
CA LEU A 30 -3.06 6.70 -14.10
C LEU A 30 -3.48 7.47 -15.37
N LYS A 31 -4.72 7.93 -15.47
CA LYS A 31 -5.22 8.74 -16.58
C LYS A 31 -4.71 10.18 -16.52
N TYR A 32 -4.66 10.76 -15.34
CA TYR A 32 -4.33 12.18 -15.15
C TYR A 32 -2.89 12.41 -14.70
N ASN A 33 -2.13 11.34 -14.42
CA ASN A 33 -0.75 11.43 -13.98
C ASN A 33 0.18 10.67 -14.93
N GLU A 34 1.14 11.39 -15.50
CA GLU A 34 2.18 10.86 -16.37
C GLU A 34 3.54 10.98 -15.67
N SER A 35 4.52 10.14 -16.04
CA SER A 35 5.87 10.19 -15.48
C SER A 35 6.90 9.64 -16.46
N GLU A 36 8.16 10.05 -16.29
CA GLU A 36 9.29 9.44 -17.01
C GLU A 36 9.55 8.02 -16.51
N LYS A 37 9.36 7.79 -15.18
CA LYS A 37 9.55 6.49 -14.56
C LYS A 37 8.33 6.12 -13.68
N LEU A 38 7.91 4.86 -13.74
CA LEU A 38 6.84 4.30 -12.93
C LEU A 38 7.35 3.03 -12.23
N TYR A 39 7.34 3.04 -10.91
CA TYR A 39 7.58 1.85 -10.10
C TYR A 39 6.26 1.22 -9.64
N LEU A 40 6.14 -0.08 -9.85
CA LEU A 40 5.12 -0.95 -9.29
C LEU A 40 5.78 -1.70 -8.12
N VAL A 41 5.52 -1.29 -6.88
CA VAL A 41 6.31 -1.68 -5.71
C VAL A 41 5.61 -2.79 -4.91
N GLY A 42 5.46 -3.94 -5.54
CA GLY A 42 4.95 -5.17 -4.93
C GLY A 42 3.44 -5.24 -4.74
N ASP A 43 2.96 -6.48 -4.60
CA ASP A 43 1.56 -6.82 -4.41
C ASP A 43 0.65 -6.21 -5.51
N ILE A 44 1.15 -6.25 -6.74
CA ILE A 44 0.45 -5.74 -7.93
C ILE A 44 -0.64 -6.71 -8.34
N ILE A 45 -0.32 -8.02 -8.41
CA ILE A 45 -1.27 -9.09 -8.69
C ILE A 45 -1.41 -9.95 -7.45
N ASP A 46 -2.64 -10.10 -6.95
CA ASP A 46 -2.92 -10.92 -5.79
C ASP A 46 -3.12 -12.39 -6.19
N PHE A 47 -2.02 -13.13 -6.38
CA PHE A 47 -2.08 -14.56 -6.68
C PHE A 47 -2.66 -15.38 -5.52
N TRP A 48 -2.59 -14.88 -4.28
CA TRP A 48 -3.21 -15.56 -3.13
C TRP A 48 -4.74 -15.48 -3.19
N ALA A 49 -5.30 -14.34 -3.57
CA ALA A 49 -6.75 -14.20 -3.78
C ALA A 49 -7.20 -15.02 -5.00
N LEU A 50 -6.46 -14.94 -6.12
CA LEU A 50 -6.76 -15.66 -7.37
C LEU A 50 -6.71 -17.19 -7.18
N SER A 51 -5.81 -17.71 -6.34
CA SER A 51 -5.72 -19.14 -6.04
C SER A 51 -6.94 -19.67 -5.27
N LYS A 52 -7.59 -18.83 -4.48
CA LYS A 52 -8.81 -19.18 -3.74
C LYS A 52 -10.05 -19.08 -4.62
N LYS A 53 -10.14 -18.02 -5.41
CA LYS A 53 -11.26 -17.75 -6.31
C LYS A 53 -10.82 -16.86 -7.46
N MET A 54 -11.01 -17.31 -8.69
CA MET A 54 -10.74 -16.49 -9.87
C MET A 54 -11.69 -15.28 -9.88
N TYR A 55 -11.11 -14.08 -9.72
CA TYR A 55 -11.80 -12.81 -9.81
C TYR A 55 -10.95 -11.84 -10.64
N TRP A 56 -11.34 -11.61 -11.88
CA TRP A 56 -10.60 -10.74 -12.80
C TRP A 56 -11.57 -9.89 -13.63
N PRO A 57 -12.11 -8.82 -13.03
CA PRO A 57 -13.03 -7.93 -13.73
C PRO A 57 -12.31 -7.14 -14.83
N ARG A 58 -13.10 -6.53 -15.71
CA ARG A 58 -12.61 -5.74 -16.86
C ARG A 58 -11.64 -4.64 -16.44
N ASP A 59 -11.90 -3.98 -15.32
CA ASP A 59 -11.07 -2.86 -14.86
C ASP A 59 -9.66 -3.31 -14.45
N HIS A 60 -9.50 -4.50 -13.84
CA HIS A 60 -8.17 -5.07 -13.56
C HIS A 60 -7.37 -5.29 -14.85
N ASN A 61 -8.03 -5.84 -15.88
CA ASN A 61 -7.41 -5.99 -17.19
C ASN A 61 -7.02 -4.63 -17.80
N THR A 62 -7.89 -3.62 -17.63
CA THR A 62 -7.64 -2.26 -18.15
C THR A 62 -6.45 -1.61 -17.44
N VAL A 63 -6.24 -1.86 -16.14
CA VAL A 63 -5.03 -1.40 -15.40
C VAL A 63 -3.77 -1.94 -16.07
N ILE A 64 -3.70 -3.26 -16.29
CA ILE A 64 -2.55 -3.90 -16.95
C ILE A 64 -2.30 -3.29 -18.34
N GLN A 65 -3.35 -3.15 -19.14
CA GLN A 65 -3.26 -2.52 -20.46
C GLN A 65 -2.75 -1.08 -20.40
N LYS A 66 -3.17 -0.33 -19.38
CA LYS A 66 -2.75 1.07 -19.18
C LYS A 66 -1.26 1.15 -18.82
N VAL A 67 -0.77 0.28 -17.94
CA VAL A 67 0.64 0.18 -17.57
C VAL A 67 1.50 -0.19 -18.79
N LEU A 68 1.12 -1.25 -19.51
CA LEU A 68 1.81 -1.66 -20.75
C LEU A 68 1.81 -0.53 -21.80
N ARG A 69 0.71 0.21 -21.89
CA ARG A 69 0.64 1.35 -22.81
C ARG A 69 1.62 2.47 -22.38
N LYS A 70 1.72 2.80 -21.09
CA LYS A 70 2.69 3.79 -20.60
C LYS A 70 4.12 3.35 -20.93
N ALA A 71 4.49 2.09 -20.67
CA ALA A 71 5.79 1.54 -21.01
C ALA A 71 6.10 1.72 -22.51
N ARG A 72 5.18 1.30 -23.38
CA ARG A 72 5.32 1.41 -24.85
C ARG A 72 5.41 2.86 -25.36
N HIS A 73 4.94 3.84 -24.57
CA HIS A 73 5.02 5.26 -24.92
C HIS A 73 6.21 5.98 -24.26
N GLY A 74 7.16 5.23 -23.71
CA GLY A 74 8.44 5.77 -23.23
C GLY A 74 8.55 5.94 -21.71
N THR A 75 7.52 5.65 -20.93
CA THR A 75 7.67 5.57 -19.48
C THR A 75 8.51 4.35 -19.11
N GLN A 76 9.62 4.52 -18.40
CA GLN A 76 10.38 3.40 -17.85
C GLN A 76 9.58 2.75 -16.73
N VAL A 77 9.04 1.57 -16.97
CA VAL A 77 8.26 0.83 -15.95
C VAL A 77 9.12 -0.23 -15.28
N ILE A 78 9.19 -0.20 -13.95
CA ILE A 78 9.91 -1.17 -13.13
C ILE A 78 8.90 -1.86 -12.21
N TYR A 79 8.91 -3.18 -12.23
CA TYR A 79 8.06 -4.02 -11.40
C TYR A 79 8.92 -4.69 -10.33
N ILE A 80 8.64 -4.35 -9.06
CA ILE A 80 9.26 -4.97 -7.89
C ILE A 80 8.22 -5.91 -7.28
N PRO A 81 8.43 -7.24 -7.21
CA PRO A 81 7.46 -8.17 -6.67
C PRO A 81 7.34 -8.08 -5.15
N GLY A 82 6.11 -8.24 -4.63
CA GLY A 82 5.82 -8.42 -3.21
C GLY A 82 5.59 -9.88 -2.83
N ASN A 83 4.97 -10.11 -1.67
CA ASN A 83 4.67 -11.46 -1.19
C ASN A 83 3.40 -12.06 -1.84
N HIS A 84 2.44 -11.26 -2.30
CA HIS A 84 1.28 -11.77 -3.02
C HIS A 84 1.60 -12.16 -4.47
N ASP A 85 2.68 -11.63 -5.03
CA ASP A 85 3.18 -11.94 -6.37
C ASP A 85 4.64 -12.44 -6.35
N GLU A 86 5.04 -13.12 -5.27
CA GLU A 86 6.40 -13.62 -5.01
C GLU A 86 6.99 -14.48 -6.13
N ASN A 87 6.15 -15.20 -6.87
CA ASN A 87 6.59 -16.03 -8.00
C ASN A 87 7.27 -15.20 -9.10
N VAL A 88 6.97 -13.91 -9.20
CA VAL A 88 7.58 -13.00 -10.17
C VAL A 88 9.05 -12.72 -9.85
N ARG A 89 9.50 -12.94 -8.60
CA ARG A 89 10.90 -12.79 -8.16
C ARG A 89 11.89 -13.68 -8.92
N HIS A 90 11.42 -14.82 -9.45
CA HIS A 90 12.24 -15.69 -10.27
C HIS A 90 12.67 -15.07 -11.62
N TYR A 91 12.02 -13.98 -12.01
CA TYR A 91 12.27 -13.28 -13.27
C TYR A 91 13.07 -11.98 -13.08
N ASP A 92 13.91 -11.92 -12.05
CA ASP A 92 14.77 -10.76 -11.78
C ASP A 92 15.60 -10.37 -13.01
N ASN A 93 15.62 -9.08 -13.36
CA ASN A 93 16.26 -8.52 -14.55
C ASN A 93 15.67 -8.94 -15.91
N TYR A 94 14.56 -9.66 -15.95
CA TYR A 94 13.84 -9.93 -17.21
C TYR A 94 12.96 -8.73 -17.60
N VAL A 95 12.69 -8.63 -18.91
CA VAL A 95 11.84 -7.59 -19.49
C VAL A 95 10.62 -8.22 -20.13
N PHE A 96 9.43 -7.80 -19.73
CA PHE A 96 8.16 -8.25 -20.27
C PHE A 96 7.36 -7.04 -20.78
N GLY A 97 7.19 -6.92 -22.10
CA GLY A 97 6.41 -5.83 -22.71
C GLY A 97 6.88 -4.45 -22.29
N ASP A 98 8.20 -4.22 -22.30
CA ASP A 98 8.88 -2.98 -21.87
C ASP A 98 8.81 -2.71 -20.35
N ILE A 99 8.38 -3.70 -19.56
CA ILE A 99 8.42 -3.65 -18.10
C ILE A 99 9.61 -4.48 -17.61
N VAL A 100 10.49 -3.85 -16.83
CA VAL A 100 11.65 -4.50 -16.21
C VAL A 100 11.26 -5.04 -14.84
N VAL A 101 11.46 -6.34 -14.61
CA VAL A 101 11.31 -6.94 -13.28
C VAL A 101 12.61 -6.79 -12.51
N LYS A 102 12.54 -6.34 -11.27
CA LYS A 102 13.67 -6.28 -10.33
C LYS A 102 13.22 -6.68 -8.93
N ASN A 103 14.02 -7.44 -8.21
CA ASN A 103 13.71 -7.75 -6.80
C ASN A 103 13.91 -6.54 -5.88
N SER A 104 14.84 -5.67 -6.24
CA SER A 104 15.06 -4.35 -5.64
C SER A 104 15.70 -3.42 -6.65
N ASP A 105 15.61 -2.13 -6.44
CA ASP A 105 16.30 -1.11 -7.26
C ASP A 105 16.85 0.00 -6.38
N VAL A 106 17.83 0.75 -6.89
CA VAL A 106 18.28 2.00 -6.30
C VAL A 106 17.85 3.14 -7.19
N HIS A 107 16.97 3.98 -6.68
CA HIS A 107 16.51 5.18 -7.38
C HIS A 107 17.35 6.39 -6.98
N VAL A 108 17.83 7.11 -7.98
CA VAL A 108 18.54 8.39 -7.78
C VAL A 108 17.61 9.53 -8.16
N THR A 109 17.26 10.37 -7.19
CA THR A 109 16.42 11.55 -7.44
C THR A 109 17.16 12.60 -8.29
N SER A 110 16.43 13.56 -8.85
CA SER A 110 17.07 14.69 -9.57
C SER A 110 17.95 15.55 -8.65
N ALA A 111 17.71 15.51 -7.34
CA ALA A 111 18.55 16.17 -6.33
C ALA A 111 19.80 15.33 -5.93
N GLY A 112 20.01 14.15 -6.54
CA GLY A 112 21.16 13.27 -6.28
C GLY A 112 21.01 12.36 -5.08
N LYS A 113 19.88 12.36 -4.36
CA LYS A 113 19.61 11.45 -3.24
C LYS A 113 19.32 10.05 -3.75
N GLN A 114 19.81 9.03 -3.03
CA GLN A 114 19.72 7.63 -3.37
C GLN A 114 18.74 6.90 -2.45
N PHE A 115 17.75 6.24 -3.02
CA PHE A 115 16.74 5.49 -2.27
C PHE A 115 16.73 4.03 -2.68
N LEU A 116 16.79 3.13 -1.70
CA LEU A 116 16.44 1.73 -1.91
C LEU A 116 14.94 1.63 -2.24
N VAL A 117 14.60 0.94 -3.32
CA VAL A 117 13.19 0.65 -3.67
C VAL A 117 12.97 -0.84 -3.54
N VAL A 118 12.12 -1.23 -2.59
CA VAL A 118 11.77 -2.62 -2.28
C VAL A 118 10.30 -2.72 -1.90
N HIS A 119 9.70 -3.91 -1.99
CA HIS A 119 8.34 -4.06 -1.44
C HIS A 119 8.35 -3.96 0.08
N GLY A 120 9.25 -4.68 0.74
CA GLY A 120 9.46 -4.58 2.19
C GLY A 120 8.98 -5.79 2.99
N ASP A 121 8.34 -6.77 2.39
CA ASP A 121 7.88 -7.99 3.06
C ASP A 121 9.00 -8.85 3.65
N GLU A 122 10.22 -8.73 3.15
CA GLU A 122 11.41 -9.42 3.67
C GLU A 122 11.84 -8.91 5.06
N TYR A 123 11.48 -7.66 5.39
CA TYR A 123 11.76 -7.05 6.70
C TYR A 123 10.71 -7.40 7.76
N ASP A 124 9.72 -8.17 7.38
CA ASP A 124 8.62 -8.63 8.21
C ASP A 124 9.05 -9.78 9.16
N THR A 125 10.28 -9.72 9.69
CA THR A 125 10.83 -10.76 10.56
C THR A 125 9.98 -10.93 11.84
N ILE A 126 9.36 -9.86 12.28
CA ILE A 126 8.41 -9.84 13.41
C ILE A 126 7.04 -10.34 12.96
N ALA A 127 6.61 -10.03 11.73
CA ALA A 127 5.35 -10.50 11.17
C ALA A 127 5.38 -12.01 10.82
N LYS A 128 6.54 -12.63 10.63
CA LYS A 128 6.60 -14.12 10.53
C LYS A 128 6.09 -14.79 11.81
N CYS A 129 6.26 -14.20 12.97
CA CYS A 129 5.58 -14.58 14.21
C CYS A 129 4.09 -14.19 14.21
N HIS A 130 3.72 -13.10 13.54
CA HIS A 130 2.35 -12.56 13.57
C HIS A 130 1.47 -13.00 12.38
N LYS A 131 1.99 -13.62 11.31
CA LYS A 131 1.14 -14.30 10.29
C LYS A 131 0.17 -15.30 10.92
N TRP A 132 0.62 -15.99 11.97
CA TRP A 132 -0.21 -16.86 12.79
C TRP A 132 -1.23 -16.06 13.62
N LEU A 133 -0.83 -14.92 14.22
CA LEU A 133 -1.70 -14.03 14.99
C LEU A 133 -2.64 -13.21 14.10
N ALA A 134 -2.22 -12.78 12.92
CA ALA A 134 -3.08 -12.05 11.97
C ALA A 134 -4.16 -12.99 11.35
N LYS A 135 -3.79 -14.24 11.05
CA LYS A 135 -4.75 -15.25 10.61
C LYS A 135 -5.73 -15.64 11.73
N LEU A 136 -5.27 -15.74 12.98
CA LEU A 136 -6.12 -15.79 14.16
C LEU A 136 -6.93 -14.50 14.37
N GLY A 137 -6.41 -13.34 13.94
CA GLY A 137 -7.07 -12.05 14.08
C GLY A 137 -8.25 -11.85 13.13
N SER A 138 -8.18 -12.31 11.86
CA SER A 138 -9.31 -12.20 10.93
C SER A 138 -10.37 -13.28 11.18
N ASP A 139 -9.96 -14.55 11.33
CA ASP A 139 -10.89 -15.64 11.64
C ASP A 139 -11.38 -15.57 13.09
N GLY A 140 -10.52 -15.07 14.01
CA GLY A 140 -10.87 -14.84 15.40
C GLY A 140 -11.74 -13.61 15.65
N TYR A 141 -11.72 -12.61 14.78
CA TYR A 141 -12.59 -11.44 14.91
C TYR A 141 -14.04 -11.80 14.56
N ASP A 142 -14.25 -12.52 13.48
CA ASP A 142 -15.58 -13.01 13.10
C ASP A 142 -16.09 -14.03 14.13
N PHE A 143 -15.22 -14.93 14.60
CA PHE A 143 -15.52 -15.87 15.68
C PHE A 143 -15.79 -15.17 17.02
N LEU A 144 -15.05 -14.09 17.37
CA LEU A 144 -15.30 -13.29 18.57
C LEU A 144 -16.59 -12.46 18.49
N ILE A 145 -16.98 -12.01 17.30
CA ILE A 145 -18.28 -11.35 17.08
C ILE A 145 -19.41 -12.35 17.31
N GLU A 146 -19.27 -13.56 16.77
CA GLU A 146 -20.27 -14.63 16.93
C GLU A 146 -20.33 -15.11 18.39
N ILE A 147 -19.19 -15.32 19.05
CA ILE A 147 -19.10 -15.63 20.49
C ILE A 147 -19.67 -14.49 21.33
N ASN A 148 -19.38 -13.24 21.05
CA ASN A 148 -19.95 -12.11 21.77
C ASN A 148 -21.48 -12.01 21.57
N ARG A 149 -21.99 -12.44 20.41
CA ARG A 149 -23.42 -12.53 20.15
C ARG A 149 -24.06 -13.66 20.99
N LEU A 150 -23.40 -14.82 21.00
CA LEU A 150 -23.83 -15.97 21.80
C LEU A 150 -23.74 -15.69 23.31
N LEU A 151 -22.63 -15.12 23.77
CA LEU A 151 -22.41 -14.74 25.16
C LEU A 151 -23.39 -13.65 25.64
N ARG A 152 -23.77 -12.69 24.77
CA ARG A 152 -24.82 -11.71 25.09
C ARG A 152 -26.16 -12.38 25.26
N MET A 153 -26.48 -13.41 24.45
CA MET A 153 -27.72 -14.16 24.55
C MET A 153 -27.78 -15.01 25.84
N VAL A 154 -26.67 -15.70 26.15
CA VAL A 154 -26.54 -16.54 27.38
C VAL A 154 -26.52 -15.66 28.63
N ARG A 155 -25.81 -14.51 28.62
CA ARG A 155 -25.77 -13.57 29.76
C ARG A 155 -27.11 -12.89 30.04
N ARG A 156 -27.90 -12.59 29.00
CA ARG A 156 -29.28 -12.13 29.16
C ARG A 156 -30.13 -13.16 29.90
N TRP A 157 -29.85 -14.46 29.69
CA TRP A 157 -30.56 -15.53 30.32
C TRP A 157 -30.17 -15.73 31.80
N PHE A 158 -28.91 -15.45 32.16
CA PHE A 158 -28.35 -15.62 33.50
C PHE A 158 -28.21 -14.33 34.33
N GLY A 159 -28.64 -13.17 33.84
CA GLY A 159 -28.63 -11.91 34.58
C GLY A 159 -27.24 -11.38 34.95
N MET A 160 -26.15 -11.82 34.27
CA MET A 160 -24.78 -11.45 34.61
C MET A 160 -24.34 -10.12 33.95
N GLN A 161 -23.84 -9.17 34.73
CA GLN A 161 -23.20 -7.93 34.25
C GLN A 161 -21.75 -8.23 33.82
N SER A 162 -21.34 -7.75 32.66
CA SER A 162 -20.02 -7.98 32.11
C SER A 162 -19.18 -6.71 32.16
N ASN A 163 -17.96 -6.81 32.71
CA ASN A 163 -16.93 -5.76 32.74
C ASN A 163 -16.02 -5.79 31.50
N PHE A 164 -16.45 -6.38 30.37
CA PHE A 164 -15.65 -6.36 29.14
C PHE A 164 -15.68 -4.95 28.53
N SER A 165 -14.55 -4.25 28.60
CA SER A 165 -14.40 -2.92 28.00
C SER A 165 -13.99 -3.05 26.54
N LEU A 166 -14.94 -2.78 25.62
CA LEU A 166 -14.65 -2.64 24.20
C LEU A 166 -13.53 -1.61 23.95
N ALA A 167 -13.53 -0.52 24.76
CA ALA A 167 -12.50 0.52 24.70
C ALA A 167 -11.10 -0.01 25.06
N ALA A 168 -10.96 -0.91 26.04
CA ALA A 168 -9.69 -1.53 26.39
C ALA A 168 -9.20 -2.47 25.27
N PHE A 169 -10.10 -3.21 24.64
CA PHE A 169 -9.77 -4.09 23.50
C PHE A 169 -9.33 -3.29 22.27
N VAL A 170 -10.05 -2.21 21.92
CA VAL A 170 -9.68 -1.30 20.83
C VAL A 170 -8.33 -0.65 21.11
N LYS A 171 -8.10 -0.14 22.33
CA LYS A 171 -6.82 0.45 22.74
C LYS A 171 -5.66 -0.53 22.66
N PHE A 172 -5.87 -1.79 23.05
CA PHE A 172 -4.86 -2.85 22.93
C PHE A 172 -4.54 -3.17 21.46
N LYS A 173 -5.56 -3.29 20.58
CA LYS A 173 -5.34 -3.49 19.15
C LYS A 173 -4.60 -2.32 18.51
N VAL A 174 -5.01 -1.08 18.77
CA VAL A 174 -4.34 0.12 18.25
C VAL A 174 -2.89 0.17 18.68
N LYS A 175 -2.59 -0.10 19.96
CA LYS A 175 -1.22 -0.14 20.47
C LYS A 175 -0.35 -1.17 19.73
N ASN A 176 -0.89 -2.37 19.48
CA ASN A 176 -0.14 -3.43 18.78
C ASN A 176 0.11 -3.08 17.31
N VAL A 177 -0.83 -2.43 16.63
CA VAL A 177 -0.66 -1.96 15.25
C VAL A 177 0.42 -0.87 15.18
N VAL A 178 0.36 0.11 16.09
CA VAL A 178 1.36 1.19 16.14
C VAL A 178 2.76 0.63 16.43
N GLN A 179 2.87 -0.33 17.37
CA GLN A 179 4.15 -0.98 17.67
C GLN A 179 4.67 -1.77 16.47
N PHE A 180 3.78 -2.52 15.79
CA PHE A 180 4.15 -3.26 14.58
C PHE A 180 4.69 -2.35 13.47
N ILE A 181 4.02 -1.21 13.22
CA ILE A 181 4.48 -0.22 12.25
C ILE A 181 5.87 0.29 12.63
N SER A 182 6.08 0.69 13.90
CA SER A 182 7.36 1.18 14.39
C SER A 182 8.48 0.15 14.23
N ASP A 183 8.22 -1.10 14.65
CA ASP A 183 9.22 -2.19 14.58
C ASP A 183 9.59 -2.52 13.11
N TYR A 184 8.61 -2.46 12.19
CA TYR A 184 8.84 -2.65 10.76
C TYR A 184 9.73 -1.54 10.19
N GLU A 185 9.41 -0.29 10.49
CA GLU A 185 10.14 0.87 10.01
C GLU A 185 11.57 0.91 10.52
N GLU A 186 11.79 0.62 11.81
CA GLU A 186 13.13 0.49 12.39
C GLU A 186 13.91 -0.65 11.74
N SER A 187 13.26 -1.78 11.47
CA SER A 187 13.89 -2.94 10.82
C SER A 187 14.39 -2.59 9.42
N ILE A 188 13.56 -1.97 8.58
CA ILE A 188 13.94 -1.64 7.20
C ILE A 188 15.02 -0.55 7.17
N VAL A 189 14.91 0.49 8.01
CA VAL A 189 15.90 1.57 8.10
C VAL A 189 17.24 1.06 8.64
N SER A 190 17.24 0.09 9.55
CA SER A 190 18.48 -0.47 10.09
C SER A 190 19.36 -1.10 9.01
N THR A 191 18.78 -1.60 7.93
CA THR A 191 19.52 -2.20 6.80
C THR A 191 20.24 -1.17 5.92
N LEU A 192 19.86 0.11 6.02
CA LEU A 192 20.48 1.19 5.27
C LEU A 192 21.79 1.69 5.92
N LYS A 193 22.00 1.41 7.22
CA LYS A 193 23.13 1.96 8.00
C LYS A 193 24.51 1.60 7.44
N ASP A 194 24.60 0.45 6.75
CA ASP A 194 25.84 -0.02 6.12
C ASP A 194 25.89 0.24 4.61
N GLN A 195 24.96 1.02 4.09
CA GLN A 195 24.83 1.36 2.67
C GLN A 195 24.91 2.87 2.48
N ASP A 196 25.46 3.30 1.36
CA ASP A 196 25.53 4.74 0.98
C ASP A 196 24.21 5.17 0.36
N LEU A 197 23.14 5.19 1.18
CA LEU A 197 21.77 5.51 0.77
C LEU A 197 21.19 6.59 1.68
N ASP A 198 20.32 7.44 1.11
CA ASP A 198 19.62 8.50 1.84
C ASP A 198 18.28 8.03 2.44
N GLY A 199 17.75 6.88 1.99
CA GLY A 199 16.49 6.38 2.49
C GLY A 199 15.95 5.16 1.75
N VAL A 200 14.68 4.84 2.00
CA VAL A 200 13.95 3.71 1.41
C VAL A 200 12.58 4.13 0.93
N ILE A 201 12.14 3.56 -0.20
CA ILE A 201 10.76 3.67 -0.71
C ILE A 201 10.19 2.25 -0.74
N CYS A 202 9.11 2.03 0.01
CA CYS A 202 8.49 0.70 0.17
C CYS A 202 6.95 0.76 0.18
N GLY A 203 6.31 -0.41 0.25
CA GLY A 203 4.87 -0.62 0.42
C GLY A 203 4.58 -1.53 1.60
N HIS A 204 3.82 -2.62 1.37
CA HIS A 204 3.57 -3.78 2.21
C HIS A 204 2.68 -3.56 3.42
N ILE A 205 2.94 -2.56 4.26
CA ILE A 205 2.16 -2.34 5.49
C ILE A 205 0.93 -1.46 5.30
N HIS A 206 0.63 -1.04 4.07
CA HIS A 206 -0.53 -0.19 3.70
C HIS A 206 -0.63 1.11 4.51
N HIS A 207 0.49 1.62 5.02
CA HIS A 207 0.56 2.84 5.82
C HIS A 207 1.36 3.93 5.11
N ALA A 208 0.66 4.74 4.32
CA ALA A 208 1.28 5.78 3.49
C ALA A 208 1.89 6.89 4.36
N GLU A 209 3.21 7.06 4.31
CA GLU A 209 3.92 8.04 5.11
C GLU A 209 5.26 8.45 4.47
N ILE A 210 5.66 9.68 4.71
CA ILE A 210 7.02 10.18 4.48
C ILE A 210 7.52 10.76 5.80
N LYS A 211 8.57 10.18 6.35
CA LYS A 211 9.19 10.65 7.61
C LYS A 211 10.68 10.32 7.69
N GLU A 212 11.40 11.03 8.55
CA GLU A 212 12.80 10.75 8.86
C GLU A 212 12.91 9.81 10.07
N ILE A 213 13.74 8.78 9.95
CA ILE A 213 14.06 7.82 11.02
C ILE A 213 15.57 7.62 11.03
N ASP A 214 16.21 7.89 12.15
CA ASP A 214 17.66 7.74 12.33
C ASP A 214 18.52 8.44 11.26
N GLY A 215 18.04 9.56 10.69
CA GLY A 215 18.71 10.32 9.64
C GLY A 215 18.47 9.81 8.21
N PHE A 216 17.67 8.74 8.04
CA PHE A 216 17.25 8.22 6.74
C PHE A 216 15.80 8.61 6.44
N LEU A 217 15.49 8.90 5.18
CA LEU A 217 14.11 9.16 4.77
C LEU A 217 13.38 7.84 4.51
N TYR A 218 12.41 7.53 5.37
CA TYR A 218 11.46 6.44 5.18
C TYR A 218 10.25 6.92 4.39
N VAL A 219 9.93 6.21 3.32
CA VAL A 219 8.82 6.54 2.42
C VAL A 219 7.98 5.29 2.16
N ASN A 220 6.72 5.29 2.57
CA ASN A 220 5.78 4.21 2.26
C ASN A 220 4.70 4.72 1.32
N THR A 221 4.47 3.98 0.22
CA THR A 221 3.54 4.34 -0.84
C THR A 221 2.07 4.19 -0.45
N GLY A 222 1.79 3.42 0.61
CA GLY A 222 0.43 3.03 0.99
C GLY A 222 -0.14 1.94 0.09
N ASP A 223 -1.35 2.12 -0.42
CA ASP A 223 -2.07 1.10 -1.18
C ASP A 223 -3.12 1.71 -2.14
N PHE A 224 -3.68 0.87 -3.04
CA PHE A 224 -4.89 1.15 -3.81
C PHE A 224 -6.06 0.21 -3.43
N VAL A 225 -6.19 -0.06 -2.14
CA VAL A 225 -7.28 -0.80 -1.51
C VAL A 225 -8.12 0.12 -0.62
N GLU A 226 -7.48 0.81 0.32
CA GLU A 226 -8.13 1.70 1.29
C GLU A 226 -7.67 3.15 1.15
N SER A 227 -6.35 3.39 1.21
CA SER A 227 -5.77 4.74 1.27
C SER A 227 -5.74 5.44 -0.08
N CYS A 228 -5.64 4.68 -1.18
CA CYS A 228 -5.53 5.16 -2.57
C CYS A 228 -4.45 6.24 -2.70
N THR A 229 -3.22 5.87 -2.39
CA THR A 229 -2.07 6.77 -2.33
C THR A 229 -0.97 6.37 -3.31
N ALA A 230 -0.16 7.36 -3.68
CA ALA A 230 1.04 7.19 -4.48
C ALA A 230 2.13 8.15 -3.97
N ILE A 231 3.39 7.78 -4.13
CA ILE A 231 4.51 8.71 -3.98
C ILE A 231 4.87 9.23 -5.36
N VAL A 232 5.15 10.51 -5.46
CA VAL A 232 5.63 11.15 -6.69
C VAL A 232 6.91 11.92 -6.44
N GLU A 233 7.78 11.96 -7.43
CA GLU A 233 8.95 12.82 -7.47
C GLU A 233 8.72 13.92 -8.49
N HIS A 234 8.82 15.15 -8.04
CA HIS A 234 8.85 16.31 -8.91
C HIS A 234 10.20 16.47 -9.62
N PHE A 235 10.24 17.22 -10.71
CA PHE A 235 11.48 17.45 -11.47
C PHE A 235 12.60 18.17 -10.67
N ASN A 236 12.26 18.79 -9.55
CA ASN A 236 13.23 19.39 -8.62
C ASN A 236 13.76 18.38 -7.56
N GLY A 237 13.32 17.11 -7.59
CA GLY A 237 13.72 16.06 -6.65
C GLY A 237 12.91 16.00 -5.35
N THR A 238 11.89 16.84 -5.18
CA THR A 238 10.99 16.77 -4.03
C THR A 238 10.08 15.55 -4.14
N LEU A 239 9.96 14.78 -3.05
CA LEU A 239 9.01 13.69 -2.92
C LEU A 239 7.71 14.21 -2.30
N GLU A 240 6.57 13.77 -2.83
CA GLU A 240 5.24 14.12 -2.34
C GLU A 240 4.37 12.87 -2.21
N LEU A 241 3.59 12.80 -1.12
CA LEU A 241 2.55 11.80 -0.93
C LEU A 241 1.23 12.32 -1.50
N VAL A 242 0.77 11.73 -2.59
CA VAL A 242 -0.50 12.06 -3.26
C VAL A 242 -1.59 11.13 -2.77
N ARG A 243 -2.71 11.71 -2.28
CA ARG A 243 -3.94 10.98 -1.92
C ARG A 243 -4.96 11.18 -3.02
N TRP A 244 -5.41 10.07 -3.65
CA TRP A 244 -6.30 10.15 -4.80
C TRP A 244 -7.74 9.82 -4.41
N HIS A 245 -8.61 10.82 -4.51
CA HIS A 245 -10.05 10.69 -4.21
C HIS A 245 -10.88 11.10 -5.42
N ARG A 246 -12.08 10.52 -5.59
CA ARG A 246 -13.00 11.03 -6.61
C ARG A 246 -13.40 12.46 -6.31
N ILE A 247 -13.42 13.32 -7.34
CA ILE A 247 -13.75 14.75 -7.24
C ILE A 247 -15.18 14.98 -6.76
N GLU A 248 -16.11 14.06 -6.99
CA GLU A 248 -17.50 14.15 -6.51
C GLU A 248 -17.60 14.37 -5.00
N SER A 249 -16.66 13.81 -4.20
CA SER A 249 -16.62 14.02 -2.76
C SER A 249 -16.02 15.39 -2.36
N ALA A 250 -15.16 15.96 -3.18
CA ALA A 250 -14.55 17.27 -2.92
C ALA A 250 -15.51 18.42 -3.25
N ILE A 251 -16.33 18.27 -4.29
CA ILE A 251 -17.37 19.26 -4.66
C ILE A 251 -18.46 19.30 -3.57
N ALA A 252 -18.93 18.13 -3.12
CA ALA A 252 -19.90 18.06 -2.01
C ALA A 252 -19.37 18.63 -0.69
N HIS A 253 -18.05 18.54 -0.43
CA HIS A 253 -17.44 19.10 0.79
C HIS A 253 -17.28 20.62 0.71
N ASN A 254 -16.99 21.17 -0.48
CA ASN A 254 -16.91 22.61 -0.69
C ASN A 254 -18.30 23.26 -0.67
N GLU A 255 -19.33 22.61 -1.24
CA GLU A 255 -20.70 23.11 -1.15
C GLU A 255 -21.25 23.15 0.28
N ILE A 256 -20.82 22.21 1.16
CA ILE A 256 -21.21 22.20 2.58
C ILE A 256 -20.47 23.29 3.37
N MET A 257 -19.28 23.71 2.96
CA MET A 257 -18.53 24.79 3.62
C MET A 257 -19.00 26.19 3.21
N GLU A 258 -19.60 26.36 2.02
CA GLU A 258 -20.15 27.65 1.59
C GLU A 258 -21.55 27.95 2.14
N VAL A 259 -22.28 26.97 2.67
CA VAL A 259 -23.63 27.14 3.22
C VAL A 259 -23.66 27.54 4.71
N ASN A 260 -22.52 27.59 5.41
CA ASN A 260 -22.42 27.93 6.82
C ASN A 260 -21.83 29.33 7.11
N ILE A 261 -21.91 30.25 6.15
CA ILE A 261 -21.54 31.66 6.38
C ILE A 261 -22.73 32.53 5.94
N ASP A 262 -23.78 32.55 6.77
CA ASP A 262 -24.77 33.63 6.86
C ASP A 262 -25.30 33.71 8.31
#